data_3b2b05676f681d340f174fd1510b807e
#
_entry.id   3b2b05676f681d340f174fd1510b807e
#
_cell.length_a   1.000
_cell.length_b   1.000
_cell.length_c   1.000
_cell.angle_alpha   90.00
_cell.angle_beta   90.00
_cell.angle_gamma   90.00
#
_symmetry.space_group_name_H-M   'P 1'
#
loop_
_entity.id
_entity.type
_entity.pdbx_description
1 polymer ?
#
loop_
_entity_poly.entity_id
_entity_poly.type
_entity_poly.pdbx_seq_one_letter_code
_entity_poly.pdbx_strand_id
1 'polypeptide(L)'
;MMFSHYPVKYNITRVMDFGMDTLWVLDLGKEALVIDTAMGGSGAADLYAYLRENVLTNPDAELDILLTHKHGDHILGIPTLLKSGKVRRTYIHPDDREDLISSMQKFFGLTAEDLKLVNIVDGDTVRIGSEELEVVDVPGHTKGSVVFFYKDYIFTGDAVGSGDLFMMEAATDTYLPSLEHFMAEVLLRNEDVDYELLTGHWENLNPFSVEYLRHMLILVKGVIRGDIPIGYYTRKPGRWAGYLDANIFYPYAVLSYENEK
;
A
#
# COMPACT_ATOMS: atom_id res chain seq x y z
N MET A 1 -15.13 -14.88 11.08
CA MET A 1 -14.41 -13.77 11.69
C MET A 1 -13.97 -12.88 10.53
N MET A 2 -14.20 -11.60 10.61
CA MET A 2 -13.91 -10.65 9.52
C MET A 2 -12.44 -10.25 9.54
N PHE A 3 -11.90 -9.93 10.70
CA PHE A 3 -10.48 -9.64 10.88
C PHE A 3 -9.73 -10.81 11.49
N SER A 4 -8.47 -10.97 11.09
CA SER A 4 -7.47 -11.81 11.74
C SER A 4 -6.17 -11.03 11.88
N HIS A 5 -5.30 -11.40 12.83
CA HIS A 5 -4.03 -10.72 13.03
C HIS A 5 -2.89 -11.70 13.29
N TYR A 6 -1.68 -11.28 12.92
CA TYR A 6 -0.47 -12.08 13.04
C TYR A 6 0.71 -11.16 13.43
N PRO A 7 1.37 -11.40 14.57
CA PRO A 7 2.53 -10.61 14.95
C PRO A 7 3.71 -10.88 14.00
N VAL A 8 4.46 -9.82 13.73
CA VAL A 8 5.71 -9.80 12.99
C VAL A 8 6.82 -9.33 13.94
N LYS A 9 7.99 -8.96 13.46
CA LYS A 9 9.04 -8.35 14.31
C LYS A 9 8.75 -6.86 14.60
N TYR A 10 9.48 -6.28 15.53
CA TYR A 10 9.52 -4.83 15.83
C TYR A 10 8.16 -4.21 16.19
N ASN A 11 7.32 -4.95 16.93
CA ASN A 11 5.97 -4.52 17.31
C ASN A 11 5.05 -4.26 16.09
N ILE A 12 5.37 -4.85 14.94
CA ILE A 12 4.51 -4.85 13.77
C ILE A 12 3.51 -6.00 13.90
N THR A 13 2.25 -5.71 13.65
CA THR A 13 1.19 -6.71 13.51
C THR A 13 0.54 -6.55 12.15
N ARG A 14 0.48 -7.66 11.39
CA ARG A 14 -0.35 -7.76 10.20
C ARG A 14 -1.78 -7.97 10.61
N VAL A 15 -2.69 -7.17 10.07
CA VAL A 15 -4.14 -7.38 10.21
C VAL A 15 -4.73 -7.60 8.83
N MET A 16 -5.52 -8.64 8.69
CA MET A 16 -6.19 -9.01 7.44
C MET A 16 -7.68 -8.79 7.57
N ASP A 17 -8.29 -8.16 6.57
CA ASP A 17 -9.73 -8.00 6.41
C ASP A 17 -10.24 -8.99 5.35
N PHE A 18 -11.22 -9.81 5.71
CA PHE A 18 -11.75 -10.90 4.88
C PHE A 18 -10.71 -11.89 4.32
N GLY A 19 -9.49 -11.87 4.82
CA GLY A 19 -8.40 -12.71 4.29
C GLY A 19 -7.84 -12.25 2.94
N MET A 20 -8.13 -11.03 2.52
CA MET A 20 -7.67 -10.45 1.25
C MET A 20 -6.88 -9.17 1.49
N ASP A 21 -7.50 -8.15 2.04
CA ASP A 21 -6.85 -6.86 2.23
C ASP A 21 -6.03 -6.87 3.51
N THR A 22 -4.85 -6.28 3.46
CA THR A 22 -3.91 -6.25 4.56
C THR A 22 -3.64 -4.81 4.98
N LEU A 23 -3.72 -4.57 6.28
CA LEU A 23 -3.19 -3.36 6.92
C LEU A 23 -2.12 -3.77 7.94
N TRP A 24 -1.26 -2.83 8.27
CA TRP A 24 -0.17 -3.06 9.20
C TRP A 24 -0.26 -2.11 10.38
N VAL A 25 0.03 -2.61 11.57
CA VAL A 25 0.01 -1.81 12.80
C VAL A 25 1.39 -1.87 13.44
N LEU A 26 2.02 -0.71 13.62
CA LEU A 26 3.21 -0.55 14.44
C LEU A 26 2.77 0.00 15.80
N ASP A 27 2.78 -0.85 16.84
CA ASP A 27 2.31 -0.51 18.19
C ASP A 27 3.49 -0.15 19.10
N LEU A 28 3.54 1.10 19.55
CA LEU A 28 4.54 1.64 20.48
C LEU A 28 3.98 1.91 21.87
N GLY A 29 2.86 1.33 22.19
CA GLY A 29 2.17 1.44 23.50
C GLY A 29 1.35 2.70 23.63
N LYS A 30 1.96 3.89 23.77
CA LYS A 30 1.21 5.16 23.89
C LYS A 30 0.72 5.69 22.54
N GLU A 31 1.40 5.34 21.49
CA GLU A 31 1.14 5.73 20.12
C GLU A 31 1.18 4.50 19.23
N ALA A 32 0.39 4.48 18.18
CA ALA A 32 0.45 3.44 17.15
C ALA A 32 0.28 4.05 15.76
N LEU A 33 0.96 3.45 14.78
CA LEU A 33 0.83 3.79 13.37
C LEU A 33 0.02 2.69 12.69
N VAL A 34 -1.02 3.08 11.97
CA VAL A 34 -1.84 2.19 11.14
C VAL A 34 -1.50 2.48 9.68
N ILE A 35 -0.86 1.53 9.02
CA ILE A 35 -0.48 1.64 7.60
C ILE A 35 -1.56 0.96 6.78
N ASP A 36 -2.26 1.75 5.96
CA ASP A 36 -3.52 1.45 5.30
C ASP A 36 -4.64 1.07 6.29
N THR A 37 -5.87 0.92 5.81
CA THR A 37 -7.02 0.67 6.68
C THR A 37 -7.97 -0.41 6.14
N ALA A 38 -7.57 -1.08 5.07
CA ALA A 38 -8.35 -2.09 4.37
C ALA A 38 -9.78 -1.60 4.00
N MET A 39 -10.72 -2.52 3.79
CA MET A 39 -12.15 -2.18 3.61
C MET A 39 -12.82 -1.73 4.93
N GLY A 40 -12.14 -1.89 6.06
CA GLY A 40 -12.59 -1.45 7.37
C GLY A 40 -13.73 -2.28 7.96
N GLY A 41 -13.96 -3.45 7.42
CA GLY A 41 -15.12 -4.27 7.72
C GLY A 41 -16.38 -3.80 7.02
N SER A 42 -17.10 -4.66 6.35
CA SER A 42 -18.35 -4.31 5.64
C SER A 42 -19.51 -4.02 6.61
N GLY A 43 -19.46 -2.88 7.29
CA GLY A 43 -20.57 -2.32 8.08
C GLY A 43 -20.96 -3.05 9.38
N ALA A 44 -20.48 -4.28 9.61
CA ALA A 44 -20.81 -5.08 10.78
C ALA A 44 -19.64 -5.24 11.78
N ALA A 45 -18.41 -4.92 11.38
CA ALA A 45 -17.27 -4.92 12.27
C ALA A 45 -16.55 -3.57 12.21
N ASP A 46 -16.19 -3.09 13.37
CA ASP A 46 -15.49 -1.84 13.57
C ASP A 46 -14.00 -2.15 13.66
N LEU A 47 -13.22 -1.66 12.68
CA LEU A 47 -11.76 -1.85 12.65
C LEU A 47 -11.11 -1.34 13.94
N TYR A 48 -11.51 -0.16 14.43
CA TYR A 48 -10.94 0.38 15.66
C TYR A 48 -11.23 -0.52 16.87
N ALA A 49 -12.47 -1.01 17.00
CA ALA A 49 -12.80 -1.91 18.10
C ALA A 49 -11.95 -3.17 18.05
N TYR A 50 -11.75 -3.74 16.84
CA TYR A 50 -10.90 -4.90 16.66
C TYR A 50 -9.44 -4.64 17.05
N LEU A 51 -8.85 -3.53 16.57
CA LEU A 51 -7.46 -3.15 16.89
C LEU A 51 -7.29 -2.95 18.40
N ARG A 52 -8.20 -2.24 19.02
CA ARG A 52 -8.18 -1.96 20.45
C ARG A 52 -8.24 -3.22 21.30
N GLU A 53 -9.03 -4.21 20.90
CA GLU A 53 -9.26 -5.43 21.68
C GLU A 53 -8.21 -6.51 21.44
N ASN A 54 -7.59 -6.54 20.24
CA ASN A 54 -6.80 -7.70 19.82
C ASN A 54 -5.35 -7.36 19.41
N VAL A 55 -5.05 -6.09 19.12
CA VAL A 55 -3.76 -5.70 18.51
C VAL A 55 -3.00 -4.70 19.39
N LEU A 56 -3.67 -3.64 19.84
CA LEU A 56 -3.02 -2.57 20.60
C LEU A 56 -2.72 -3.03 22.03
N THR A 57 -1.47 -2.90 22.47
CA THR A 57 -1.05 -3.17 23.84
C THR A 57 -1.64 -2.15 24.83
N ASN A 58 -1.91 -0.93 24.36
CA ASN A 58 -2.63 0.09 25.07
C ASN A 58 -3.93 0.45 24.31
N PRO A 59 -5.11 0.13 24.84
CA PRO A 59 -6.39 0.42 24.18
C PRO A 59 -6.68 1.92 24.03
N ASP A 60 -5.92 2.78 24.72
CA ASP A 60 -6.02 4.23 24.66
C ASP A 60 -4.91 4.90 23.84
N ALA A 61 -4.15 4.13 23.07
CA ALA A 61 -3.10 4.66 22.21
C ALA A 61 -3.63 5.74 21.25
N GLU A 62 -2.85 6.79 21.06
CA GLU A 62 -3.07 7.74 19.98
C GLU A 62 -2.66 7.12 18.65
N LEU A 63 -3.41 7.40 17.59
CA LEU A 63 -3.21 6.79 16.28
C LEU A 63 -2.77 7.83 15.25
N ASP A 64 -1.80 7.46 14.45
CA ASP A 64 -1.55 8.07 13.15
C ASP A 64 -1.90 7.06 12.06
N ILE A 65 -2.51 7.53 10.96
CA ILE A 65 -2.81 6.72 9.77
C ILE A 65 -1.82 7.09 8.68
N LEU A 66 -1.21 6.11 8.04
CA LEU A 66 -0.25 6.28 6.97
C LEU A 66 -0.74 5.51 5.75
N LEU A 67 -1.11 6.22 4.69
CA LEU A 67 -1.70 5.62 3.49
C LEU A 67 -0.64 5.43 2.42
N THR A 68 -0.58 4.21 1.87
CA THR A 68 0.27 3.90 0.73
C THR A 68 -0.30 4.50 -0.56
N HIS A 69 -1.64 4.56 -0.69
CA HIS A 69 -2.35 5.13 -1.84
C HIS A 69 -3.85 5.29 -1.57
N LYS A 70 -4.62 5.71 -2.57
CA LYS A 70 -6.04 6.15 -2.47
C LYS A 70 -7.12 5.09 -2.63
N HIS A 71 -6.79 3.84 -3.01
CA HIS A 71 -7.84 2.86 -3.37
C HIS A 71 -8.69 2.44 -2.16
N GLY A 72 -9.94 2.05 -2.46
CA GLY A 72 -10.96 1.81 -1.44
C GLY A 72 -10.59 0.75 -0.41
N ASP A 73 -9.98 -0.32 -0.86
CA ASP A 73 -9.47 -1.44 -0.04
C ASP A 73 -8.27 -1.08 0.84
N HIS A 74 -7.79 0.17 0.75
CA HIS A 74 -6.76 0.73 1.64
C HIS A 74 -7.27 1.87 2.52
N ILE A 75 -8.40 2.51 2.17
CA ILE A 75 -8.86 3.74 2.85
C ILE A 75 -10.22 3.62 3.55
N LEU A 76 -11.03 2.60 3.24
CA LEU A 76 -12.42 2.54 3.72
C LEU A 76 -12.56 2.28 5.22
N GLY A 77 -11.49 1.87 5.92
CA GLY A 77 -11.46 1.75 7.38
C GLY A 77 -11.26 3.08 8.13
N ILE A 78 -10.82 4.15 7.45
CA ILE A 78 -10.58 5.47 8.06
C ILE A 78 -11.75 5.95 8.94
N PRO A 79 -13.02 5.88 8.50
CA PRO A 79 -14.15 6.39 9.28
C PRO A 79 -14.29 5.75 10.67
N THR A 80 -13.98 4.46 10.79
CA THR A 80 -14.06 3.75 12.08
C THR A 80 -12.95 4.20 13.04
N LEU A 81 -11.74 4.43 12.49
CA LEU A 81 -10.61 4.94 13.25
C LEU A 81 -10.87 6.38 13.71
N LEU A 82 -11.38 7.26 12.85
CA LEU A 82 -11.70 8.66 13.20
C LEU A 82 -12.77 8.77 14.28
N LYS A 83 -13.80 7.92 14.26
CA LYS A 83 -14.85 7.88 15.28
C LYS A 83 -14.33 7.60 16.69
N SER A 84 -13.17 6.96 16.82
CA SER A 84 -12.52 6.72 18.10
C SER A 84 -12.11 8.01 18.83
N GLY A 85 -11.91 9.10 18.09
CA GLY A 85 -11.32 10.35 18.59
C GLY A 85 -9.82 10.25 18.88
N LYS A 86 -9.18 9.11 18.58
CA LYS A 86 -7.76 8.86 18.87
C LYS A 86 -6.84 9.21 17.71
N VAL A 87 -7.35 9.36 16.47
CA VAL A 87 -6.53 9.71 15.30
C VAL A 87 -6.05 11.14 15.40
N ARG A 88 -4.75 11.33 15.29
CA ARG A 88 -4.08 12.63 15.27
C ARG A 88 -3.88 13.15 13.85
N ARG A 89 -3.39 12.31 12.95
CA ARG A 89 -2.99 12.65 11.58
C ARG A 89 -3.29 11.50 10.64
N THR A 90 -3.59 11.85 9.37
CA THR A 90 -3.71 10.91 8.26
C THR A 90 -2.78 11.38 7.15
N TYR A 91 -1.72 10.62 6.90
CA TYR A 91 -0.73 10.94 5.88
C TYR A 91 -1.13 10.35 4.54
N ILE A 92 -0.98 11.13 3.48
CA ILE A 92 -1.26 10.75 2.09
C ILE A 92 -0.40 11.56 1.12
N HIS A 93 -0.01 10.96 0.01
CA HIS A 93 0.66 11.69 -1.08
C HIS A 93 -0.28 12.73 -1.72
N PRO A 94 0.21 13.93 -2.08
CA PRO A 94 -0.62 15.00 -2.68
C PRO A 94 -1.41 14.55 -3.91
N ASP A 95 -0.83 13.72 -4.78
CA ASP A 95 -1.46 13.29 -6.03
C ASP A 95 -2.66 12.34 -5.83
N ASP A 96 -2.78 11.72 -4.66
CA ASP A 96 -3.91 10.85 -4.29
C ASP A 96 -4.91 11.54 -3.33
N ARG A 97 -4.54 12.73 -2.82
CA ARG A 97 -5.29 13.45 -1.78
C ARG A 97 -6.72 13.80 -2.18
N GLU A 98 -6.91 14.36 -3.37
CA GLU A 98 -8.24 14.83 -3.82
C GLU A 98 -9.21 13.66 -4.06
N ASP A 99 -8.69 12.54 -4.58
CA ASP A 99 -9.48 11.33 -4.77
C ASP A 99 -9.87 10.69 -3.44
N LEU A 100 -8.98 10.71 -2.42
CA LEU A 100 -9.28 10.31 -1.05
C LEU A 100 -10.43 11.17 -0.49
N ILE A 101 -10.31 12.51 -0.53
CA ILE A 101 -11.34 13.43 -0.04
C ILE A 101 -12.66 13.16 -0.72
N SER A 102 -12.67 13.05 -2.05
CA SER A 102 -13.87 12.78 -2.84
C SER A 102 -14.55 11.47 -2.43
N SER A 103 -13.76 10.41 -2.24
CA SER A 103 -14.26 9.10 -1.80
C SER A 103 -14.84 9.16 -0.39
N MET A 104 -14.13 9.78 0.56
CA MET A 104 -14.59 9.90 1.94
C MET A 104 -15.84 10.77 2.07
N GLN A 105 -15.92 11.86 1.30
CA GLN A 105 -17.11 12.69 1.27
C GLN A 105 -18.30 11.94 0.65
N LYS A 106 -18.10 11.26 -0.47
CA LYS A 106 -19.15 10.54 -1.20
C LYS A 106 -19.77 9.40 -0.38
N PHE A 107 -18.94 8.61 0.30
CA PHE A 107 -19.41 7.40 0.98
C PHE A 107 -19.75 7.62 2.45
N PHE A 108 -19.13 8.60 3.12
CA PHE A 108 -19.23 8.78 4.56
C PHE A 108 -19.58 10.21 5.00
N GLY A 109 -19.62 11.17 4.08
CA GLY A 109 -19.89 12.58 4.38
C GLY A 109 -18.74 13.27 5.12
N LEU A 110 -17.54 12.70 5.12
CA LEU A 110 -16.36 13.27 5.76
C LEU A 110 -15.73 14.35 4.88
N THR A 111 -15.34 15.46 5.50
CA THR A 111 -14.65 16.58 4.85
C THR A 111 -13.13 16.42 4.92
N ALA A 112 -12.37 17.23 4.19
CA ALA A 112 -10.93 17.29 4.29
C ALA A 112 -10.44 17.65 5.71
N GLU A 113 -11.20 18.46 6.45
CA GLU A 113 -10.89 18.83 7.84
C GLU A 113 -11.06 17.64 8.80
N ASP A 114 -12.14 16.86 8.62
CA ASP A 114 -12.39 15.65 9.42
C ASP A 114 -11.27 14.63 9.30
N LEU A 115 -10.67 14.53 8.10
CA LEU A 115 -9.63 13.55 7.77
C LEU A 115 -8.26 13.89 8.39
N LYS A 116 -8.02 15.12 8.85
CA LYS A 116 -6.73 15.57 9.46
C LYS A 116 -5.52 15.28 8.57
N LEU A 117 -5.63 15.60 7.27
CA LEU A 117 -4.65 15.21 6.26
C LEU A 117 -3.33 15.95 6.38
N VAL A 118 -2.25 15.20 6.28
CA VAL A 118 -0.86 15.66 6.16
C VAL A 118 -0.28 15.12 4.87
N ASN A 119 0.32 15.98 4.05
CA ASN A 119 0.99 15.54 2.82
C ASN A 119 2.34 14.91 3.15
N ILE A 120 2.68 13.83 2.43
CA ILE A 120 4.00 13.20 2.42
C ILE A 120 4.46 13.02 0.97
N VAL A 121 5.76 13.15 0.74
CA VAL A 121 6.40 13.00 -0.57
C VAL A 121 7.73 12.27 -0.44
N ASP A 122 8.34 11.94 -1.54
CA ASP A 122 9.66 11.31 -1.62
C ASP A 122 10.70 12.01 -0.73
N GLY A 123 11.44 11.22 0.05
CA GLY A 123 12.47 11.71 0.98
C GLY A 123 11.95 12.23 2.33
N ASP A 124 10.63 12.30 2.54
CA ASP A 124 10.08 12.64 3.85
C ASP A 124 10.33 11.53 4.88
N THR A 125 10.25 11.91 6.15
CA THR A 125 10.31 10.96 7.29
C THR A 125 9.07 11.12 8.16
N VAL A 126 8.32 10.05 8.33
CA VAL A 126 7.20 9.98 9.28
C VAL A 126 7.74 9.52 10.63
N ARG A 127 7.53 10.34 11.68
CA ARG A 127 7.95 10.03 13.05
C ARG A 127 6.79 9.65 13.92
N ILE A 128 6.94 8.55 14.65
CA ILE A 128 6.01 8.08 15.65
C ILE A 128 6.77 7.57 16.88
N GLY A 129 6.57 8.19 18.03
CA GLY A 129 7.37 7.90 19.21
C GLY A 129 8.87 8.08 18.95
N SER A 130 9.64 7.00 19.13
CA SER A 130 11.08 6.95 18.85
C SER A 130 11.40 6.38 17.47
N GLU A 131 10.41 5.98 16.71
CA GLU A 131 10.58 5.29 15.43
C GLU A 131 10.38 6.26 14.26
N GLU A 132 11.06 5.95 13.16
CA GLU A 132 11.04 6.73 11.91
C GLU A 132 10.80 5.80 10.73
N LEU A 133 9.93 6.22 9.81
CA LEU A 133 9.70 5.57 8.52
C LEU A 133 10.06 6.55 7.41
N GLU A 134 10.89 6.12 6.48
CA GLU A 134 11.27 6.93 5.32
C GLU A 134 10.33 6.68 4.16
N VAL A 135 9.94 7.74 3.47
CA VAL A 135 8.98 7.72 2.35
C VAL A 135 9.73 7.69 1.03
N VAL A 136 9.32 6.82 0.12
CA VAL A 136 9.80 6.78 -1.26
C VAL A 136 8.61 6.72 -2.21
N ASP A 137 8.58 7.61 -3.20
CA ASP A 137 7.54 7.63 -4.22
C ASP A 137 7.72 6.49 -5.23
N VAL A 138 6.66 5.73 -5.47
CA VAL A 138 6.64 4.67 -6.48
C VAL A 138 5.34 4.77 -7.31
N PRO A 139 5.15 5.89 -8.04
CA PRO A 139 3.94 6.07 -8.86
C PRO A 139 3.85 5.02 -9.97
N GLY A 140 2.63 4.50 -10.18
CA GLY A 140 2.35 3.46 -11.17
C GLY A 140 1.02 2.79 -10.95
N HIS A 141 0.82 2.16 -9.79
CA HIS A 141 -0.47 1.65 -9.36
C HIS A 141 -1.48 2.79 -9.18
N THR A 142 -1.09 3.85 -8.46
CA THR A 142 -1.70 5.18 -8.53
C THR A 142 -0.62 6.23 -8.75
N LYS A 143 -1.01 7.48 -8.99
CA LYS A 143 -0.06 8.59 -9.13
C LYS A 143 0.64 8.92 -7.82
N GLY A 144 -0.05 8.74 -6.70
CA GLY A 144 0.46 9.02 -5.36
C GLY A 144 0.86 7.76 -4.59
N SER A 145 1.15 6.64 -5.27
CA SER A 145 1.65 5.44 -4.60
C SER A 145 3.02 5.69 -3.99
N VAL A 146 3.15 5.38 -2.69
CA VAL A 146 4.39 5.48 -1.92
C VAL A 146 4.69 4.19 -1.19
N VAL A 147 5.95 3.98 -0.86
CA VAL A 147 6.41 2.89 0.01
C VAL A 147 7.10 3.47 1.24
N PHE A 148 7.14 2.70 2.34
CA PHE A 148 7.72 3.14 3.60
C PHE A 148 8.80 2.16 4.05
N PHE A 149 10.04 2.67 4.21
CA PHE A 149 11.15 1.90 4.75
C PHE A 149 11.15 1.96 6.28
N TYR A 150 11.23 0.80 6.91
CA TYR A 150 11.33 0.66 8.36
C TYR A 150 12.18 -0.55 8.72
N LYS A 151 13.39 -0.32 9.24
CA LYS A 151 14.36 -1.39 9.60
C LYS A 151 14.65 -2.29 8.41
N ASP A 152 14.36 -3.60 8.52
CA ASP A 152 14.50 -4.60 7.45
C ASP A 152 13.19 -4.86 6.68
N TYR A 153 12.20 -3.99 6.82
CA TYR A 153 10.92 -4.06 6.14
C TYR A 153 10.67 -2.86 5.22
N ILE A 154 9.91 -3.11 4.15
CA ILE A 154 9.36 -2.08 3.28
C ILE A 154 7.86 -2.32 3.14
N PHE A 155 7.04 -1.40 3.64
CA PHE A 155 5.60 -1.42 3.41
C PHE A 155 5.33 -0.90 2.01
N THR A 156 4.91 -1.77 1.11
CA THR A 156 4.76 -1.44 -0.31
C THR A 156 3.33 -1.12 -0.72
N GLY A 157 2.32 -1.43 0.13
CA GLY A 157 0.95 -1.41 -0.36
C GLY A 157 0.86 -2.17 -1.67
N ASP A 158 0.32 -1.51 -2.70
CA ASP A 158 0.18 -2.06 -4.03
C ASP A 158 1.15 -1.47 -5.06
N ALA A 159 2.17 -0.71 -4.61
CA ALA A 159 3.08 -0.02 -5.53
C ALA A 159 3.87 -0.94 -6.47
N VAL A 160 4.11 -2.20 -6.07
CA VAL A 160 4.78 -3.22 -6.88
C VAL A 160 3.93 -4.49 -7.07
N GLY A 161 2.70 -4.48 -6.57
CA GLY A 161 1.81 -5.62 -6.56
C GLY A 161 2.05 -6.56 -5.39
N SER A 162 1.25 -7.62 -5.32
CA SER A 162 1.24 -8.59 -4.22
C SER A 162 1.20 -10.05 -4.71
N GLY A 163 1.69 -10.31 -5.90
CA GLY A 163 1.83 -11.65 -6.46
C GLY A 163 0.94 -11.92 -7.67
N ASP A 164 -0.34 -12.27 -7.48
CA ASP A 164 -1.15 -12.80 -8.59
C ASP A 164 -1.50 -11.77 -9.66
N LEU A 165 -1.81 -10.53 -9.28
CA LEU A 165 -2.26 -9.53 -10.23
C LEU A 165 -2.02 -8.10 -9.73
N PHE A 166 -1.11 -7.41 -10.40
CA PHE A 166 -0.85 -6.01 -10.15
C PHE A 166 -1.60 -5.14 -11.16
N MET A 167 -2.52 -4.31 -10.67
CA MET A 167 -3.23 -3.32 -11.49
C MET A 167 -2.45 -2.02 -11.55
N MET A 168 -2.31 -1.44 -12.76
CA MET A 168 -1.63 -0.17 -12.99
C MET A 168 -2.58 0.88 -13.53
N GLU A 169 -2.53 2.08 -12.97
CA GLU A 169 -3.15 3.28 -13.58
C GLU A 169 -2.23 3.94 -14.61
N ALA A 170 -0.90 3.75 -14.47
CA ALA A 170 0.09 4.30 -15.40
C ALA A 170 0.44 3.33 -16.55
N ALA A 171 0.94 3.89 -17.64
CA ALA A 171 1.54 3.11 -18.71
C ALA A 171 2.89 2.51 -18.25
N THR A 172 3.30 1.40 -18.89
CA THR A 172 4.50 0.64 -18.49
C THR A 172 5.79 1.47 -18.57
N ASP A 173 5.90 2.34 -19.60
CA ASP A 173 7.04 3.22 -19.80
C ASP A 173 7.15 4.34 -18.75
N THR A 174 6.02 4.77 -18.18
CA THR A 174 6.00 5.74 -17.08
C THR A 174 6.22 5.09 -15.71
N TYR A 175 5.90 3.81 -15.56
CA TYR A 175 6.15 3.04 -14.34
C TYR A 175 7.61 2.61 -14.18
N LEU A 176 8.34 2.37 -15.28
CA LEU A 176 9.74 1.92 -15.22
C LEU A 176 10.66 2.85 -14.40
N PRO A 177 10.63 4.18 -14.59
CA PRO A 177 11.45 5.09 -13.77
C PRO A 177 11.17 4.98 -12.28
N SER A 178 9.91 4.76 -11.88
CA SER A 178 9.52 4.60 -10.47
C SER A 178 10.12 3.33 -9.86
N LEU A 179 10.08 2.22 -10.60
CA LEU A 179 10.72 0.97 -10.17
C LEU A 179 12.25 1.08 -10.10
N GLU A 180 12.87 1.79 -11.05
CA GLU A 180 14.32 2.02 -11.05
C GLU A 180 14.72 2.91 -9.87
N HIS A 181 13.93 3.94 -9.57
CA HIS A 181 14.12 4.77 -8.39
C HIS A 181 13.99 3.94 -7.11
N PHE A 182 12.90 3.19 -6.95
CA PHE A 182 12.71 2.33 -5.79
C PHE A 182 13.86 1.33 -5.59
N MET A 183 14.33 0.67 -6.65
CA MET A 183 15.47 -0.22 -6.55
C MET A 183 16.76 0.52 -6.16
N ALA A 184 16.99 1.72 -6.69
CA ALA A 184 18.12 2.55 -6.30
C ALA A 184 18.08 2.90 -4.81
N GLU A 185 16.92 3.27 -4.29
CA GLU A 185 16.71 3.57 -2.87
C GLU A 185 16.94 2.36 -1.96
N VAL A 186 16.55 1.14 -2.40
CA VAL A 186 16.88 -0.11 -1.71
C VAL A 186 18.40 -0.30 -1.61
N LEU A 187 19.10 -0.14 -2.73
CA LEU A 187 20.55 -0.33 -2.80
C LEU A 187 21.34 0.74 -2.03
N LEU A 188 20.88 1.99 -2.04
CA LEU A 188 21.52 3.11 -1.33
C LEU A 188 21.46 2.96 0.18
N ARG A 189 20.37 2.39 0.72
CA ARG A 189 20.22 2.24 2.17
C ARG A 189 21.11 1.17 2.76
N ASN A 190 21.09 -0.02 2.19
CA ASN A 190 22.01 -1.09 2.58
C ASN A 190 21.95 -2.29 1.61
N GLU A 191 23.03 -2.55 0.88
CA GLU A 191 23.14 -3.70 -0.04
C GLU A 191 23.12 -5.06 0.69
N ASP A 192 23.48 -5.07 1.97
CA ASP A 192 23.56 -6.29 2.79
C ASP A 192 22.24 -6.64 3.50
N VAL A 193 21.22 -5.75 3.47
CA VAL A 193 19.93 -6.02 4.08
C VAL A 193 19.01 -6.71 3.07
N ASP A 194 18.56 -7.90 3.42
CA ASP A 194 17.50 -8.60 2.71
C ASP A 194 16.15 -8.07 3.17
N TYR A 195 15.70 -6.97 2.54
CA TYR A 195 14.42 -6.37 2.87
C TYR A 195 13.26 -7.30 2.53
N GLU A 196 12.35 -7.45 3.50
CA GLU A 196 11.06 -8.09 3.29
C GLU A 196 10.00 -7.05 2.90
N LEU A 197 9.30 -7.31 1.79
CA LEU A 197 8.24 -6.44 1.29
C LEU A 197 6.91 -6.80 1.96
N LEU A 198 6.32 -5.85 2.66
CA LEU A 198 5.04 -5.95 3.34
C LEU A 198 3.94 -5.34 2.47
N THR A 199 3.23 -6.18 1.74
CA THR A 199 2.28 -5.78 0.69
C THR A 199 0.88 -5.48 1.22
N GLY A 200 0.03 -4.85 0.39
CA GLY A 200 -1.37 -4.53 0.70
C GLY A 200 -2.31 -5.72 0.62
N HIS A 201 -1.93 -6.79 -0.08
CA HIS A 201 -2.72 -8.02 -0.20
C HIS A 201 -1.89 -9.25 0.17
N TRP A 202 -2.51 -10.20 0.83
CA TRP A 202 -1.87 -11.45 1.26
C TRP A 202 -2.43 -12.64 0.50
N GLU A 203 -2.43 -12.59 -0.81
CA GLU A 203 -2.94 -13.69 -1.63
C GLU A 203 -2.00 -14.90 -1.64
N ASN A 204 -0.71 -14.66 -1.45
CA ASN A 204 0.29 -15.72 -1.31
C ASN A 204 0.94 -15.66 0.07
N LEU A 205 0.97 -16.77 0.77
CA LEU A 205 1.47 -16.89 2.16
C LEU A 205 2.99 -16.68 2.29
N ASN A 206 3.69 -16.36 1.21
CA ASN A 206 5.14 -16.15 1.22
C ASN A 206 5.47 -14.67 1.32
N PRO A 207 6.40 -14.28 2.19
CA PRO A 207 6.93 -12.93 2.20
C PRO A 207 7.60 -12.64 0.86
N PHE A 208 7.39 -11.42 0.35
CA PHE A 208 8.12 -10.96 -0.82
C PHE A 208 9.46 -10.36 -0.39
N SER A 209 10.50 -10.62 -1.18
CA SER A 209 11.83 -10.06 -0.97
C SER A 209 12.17 -9.06 -2.07
N VAL A 210 13.35 -8.45 -1.97
CA VAL A 210 13.91 -7.61 -3.05
C VAL A 210 14.03 -8.36 -4.37
N GLU A 211 14.11 -9.69 -4.37
CA GLU A 211 14.11 -10.49 -5.59
C GLU A 211 12.80 -10.33 -6.38
N TYR A 212 11.65 -10.23 -5.71
CA TYR A 212 10.39 -9.92 -6.37
C TYR A 212 10.44 -8.56 -7.10
N LEU A 213 11.03 -7.53 -6.49
CA LEU A 213 11.23 -6.23 -7.15
C LEU A 213 12.15 -6.34 -8.38
N ARG A 214 13.18 -7.20 -8.35
CA ARG A 214 14.03 -7.48 -9.52
C ARG A 214 13.24 -8.16 -10.64
N HIS A 215 12.38 -9.11 -10.32
CA HIS A 215 11.51 -9.77 -11.30
C HIS A 215 10.52 -8.76 -11.91
N MET A 216 9.97 -7.86 -11.12
CA MET A 216 9.09 -6.78 -11.63
C MET A 216 9.85 -5.86 -12.60
N LEU A 217 11.07 -5.48 -12.29
CA LEU A 217 11.93 -4.69 -13.21
C LEU A 217 12.21 -5.42 -14.52
N ILE A 218 12.51 -6.73 -14.47
CA ILE A 218 12.71 -7.55 -15.67
C ILE A 218 11.42 -7.61 -16.49
N LEU A 219 10.29 -7.85 -15.84
CA LEU A 219 8.98 -7.89 -16.49
C LEU A 219 8.67 -6.58 -17.23
N VAL A 220 8.75 -5.44 -16.54
CA VAL A 220 8.45 -4.13 -17.13
C VAL A 220 9.39 -3.82 -18.31
N LYS A 221 10.70 -4.03 -18.16
CA LYS A 221 11.68 -3.85 -19.24
C LYS A 221 11.41 -4.79 -20.40
N GLY A 222 11.07 -6.05 -20.14
CA GLY A 222 10.75 -7.04 -21.16
C GLY A 222 9.49 -6.71 -21.96
N VAL A 223 8.47 -6.19 -21.28
CA VAL A 223 7.23 -5.71 -21.93
C VAL A 223 7.53 -4.52 -22.84
N ILE A 224 8.27 -3.51 -22.36
CA ILE A 224 8.62 -2.32 -23.14
C ILE A 224 9.44 -2.70 -24.40
N ARG A 225 10.36 -3.65 -24.29
CA ARG A 225 11.18 -4.12 -25.43
C ARG A 225 10.45 -5.06 -26.37
N GLY A 226 9.30 -5.59 -25.97
CA GLY A 226 8.58 -6.63 -26.70
C GLY A 226 9.14 -8.05 -26.52
N ASP A 227 10.06 -8.25 -25.57
CA ASP A 227 10.63 -9.55 -25.25
C ASP A 227 9.64 -10.41 -24.43
N ILE A 228 8.79 -9.78 -23.63
CA ILE A 228 7.72 -10.42 -22.86
C ILE A 228 6.38 -9.99 -23.45
N PRO A 229 5.57 -10.94 -23.98
CA PRO A 229 4.32 -10.61 -24.65
C PRO A 229 3.24 -10.20 -23.64
N ILE A 230 2.44 -9.20 -24.00
CA ILE A 230 1.19 -8.87 -23.33
C ILE A 230 0.08 -9.74 -23.91
N GLY A 231 -0.48 -10.63 -23.08
CA GLY A 231 -1.60 -11.48 -23.42
C GLY A 231 -2.94 -10.95 -22.94
N TYR A 232 -4.03 -11.64 -23.30
CA TYR A 232 -5.36 -11.36 -22.78
C TYR A 232 -5.62 -12.15 -21.48
N TYR A 233 -6.08 -11.50 -20.43
CA TYR A 233 -6.41 -12.18 -19.18
C TYR A 233 -7.86 -12.69 -19.22
N THR A 234 -8.04 -14.01 -19.05
CA THR A 234 -9.33 -14.66 -19.27
C THR A 234 -10.32 -14.50 -18.12
N ARG A 235 -9.84 -14.24 -16.89
CA ARG A 235 -10.69 -14.12 -15.69
C ARG A 235 -11.25 -12.72 -15.45
N LYS A 236 -10.56 -11.69 -15.96
CA LYS A 236 -11.00 -10.29 -15.91
C LYS A 236 -10.75 -9.65 -17.28
N PRO A 237 -11.64 -8.75 -17.75
CA PRO A 237 -11.37 -8.02 -19.00
C PRO A 237 -10.12 -7.15 -18.85
N GLY A 238 -9.12 -7.39 -19.70
CA GLY A 238 -7.87 -6.65 -19.70
C GLY A 238 -6.72 -7.46 -20.28
N ARG A 239 -5.54 -6.86 -20.38
CA ARG A 239 -4.31 -7.48 -20.87
C ARG A 239 -3.36 -7.74 -19.72
N TRP A 240 -2.57 -8.77 -19.86
CA TRP A 240 -1.69 -9.26 -18.82
C TRP A 240 -0.32 -9.67 -19.37
N ALA A 241 0.72 -9.41 -18.58
CA ALA A 241 2.05 -9.96 -18.78
C ALA A 241 2.61 -10.48 -17.46
N GLY A 242 3.41 -11.52 -17.50
CA GLY A 242 4.03 -12.10 -16.30
C GLY A 242 5.46 -12.56 -16.56
N TYR A 243 6.25 -12.57 -15.49
CA TYR A 243 7.60 -13.09 -15.44
C TYR A 243 7.86 -13.68 -14.05
N LEU A 244 8.05 -15.00 -13.98
CA LEU A 244 8.15 -15.73 -12.72
C LEU A 244 6.96 -15.40 -11.78
N ASP A 245 7.22 -14.79 -10.63
CA ASP A 245 6.24 -14.37 -9.63
C ASP A 245 5.71 -12.95 -9.85
N ALA A 246 6.31 -12.17 -10.75
CA ALA A 246 5.89 -10.82 -11.06
C ALA A 246 4.81 -10.78 -12.15
N ASN A 247 3.75 -10.00 -11.93
CA ASN A 247 2.62 -9.89 -12.84
C ASN A 247 2.16 -8.45 -13.00
N ILE A 248 1.75 -8.07 -14.21
CA ILE A 248 1.14 -6.77 -14.51
C ILE A 248 -0.19 -7.00 -15.20
N PHE A 249 -1.23 -6.31 -14.73
CA PHE A 249 -2.55 -6.30 -15.34
C PHE A 249 -2.92 -4.88 -15.78
N TYR A 250 -3.33 -4.75 -17.06
CA TYR A 250 -3.77 -3.50 -17.63
C TYR A 250 -5.29 -3.49 -17.76
N PRO A 251 -6.03 -2.71 -16.95
CA PRO A 251 -7.46 -2.50 -17.16
C PRO A 251 -7.72 -1.69 -18.43
N TYR A 252 -8.92 -1.78 -18.99
CA TYR A 252 -9.29 -1.22 -20.29
C TYR A 252 -8.89 0.24 -20.54
N ALA A 253 -8.92 1.09 -19.54
CA ALA A 253 -8.62 2.52 -19.69
C ALA A 253 -7.15 2.80 -20.03
N VAL A 254 -6.23 1.94 -19.56
CA VAL A 254 -4.79 2.07 -19.86
C VAL A 254 -4.46 1.53 -21.25
N LEU A 255 -5.23 0.55 -21.73
CA LEU A 255 -5.04 -0.05 -23.06
C LEU A 255 -5.37 0.90 -24.21
N SER A 256 -6.38 1.74 -24.06
CA SER A 256 -6.70 2.76 -25.08
C SER A 256 -5.55 3.77 -25.24
N TYR A 257 -4.89 4.12 -24.13
CA TYR A 257 -3.77 5.06 -24.15
C TYR A 257 -2.50 4.48 -24.79
N GLU A 258 -2.19 3.21 -24.54
CA GLU A 258 -1.03 2.54 -25.17
C GLU A 258 -1.23 2.23 -26.67
N ASN A 259 -2.48 2.06 -27.11
CA ASN A 259 -2.79 1.78 -28.52
C ASN A 259 -2.91 3.04 -29.37
N GLU A 260 -2.92 4.23 -28.79
CA GLU A 260 -2.94 5.53 -29.51
C GLU A 260 -1.52 6.07 -29.82
N LYS A 261 -0.47 5.38 -29.39
CA LYS A 261 0.93 5.64 -29.74
C LYS A 261 1.41 4.73 -30.87
#